data_007bc7e40956dd7d92463fad7185d931
#
_entry.id   007bc7e40956dd7d92463fad7185d931
#
_cell.length_a   1.000
_cell.length_b   1.000
_cell.length_c   1.000
_cell.angle_alpha   90.00
_cell.angle_beta   90.00
_cell.angle_gamma   90.00
#
_symmetry.space_group_name_H-M   'P 1'
#
loop_
_entity.id
_entity.type
_entity.pdbx_description
1 polymer ?
#
loop_
_entity_poly.entity_id
_entity_poly.type
_entity_poly.pdbx_seq_one_letter_code
_entity_poly.pdbx_strand_id
1 'polypeptide(L)'
;MFPKSSTRNPELSGAPPSAEGRTGPRLPEPADKAAGFSAPAGEVRGAAAGGDPGAHETATITPGIPGGRHRVVAPSRFSLILVAIVAGSALFMGGFTLGAHVATTPGTPADQEARFGPFWDVYSLIQSKYAGSPRPSQDQLVQAAINGMMQSLNDPWSYYQGPADFANSLLDVGGQAQGIGVVIQLQPVDPASSISCAKIGGGCELAISAPVPGSPAEAAGIQPGDVIISVDGKPLDGMTVDQATALIKGPKGTPVTLGIDRNGTSLQVKIVRNVYDRPEVVYRSLANGAVAYIDVSGVNDPAWSQFHDALAKAMAAGQKSIILDLRGNLGGYVQDAVHMASQFIGSGTIVYQQNAGGTQSEITADPNGLAVDPSVHLVVLVDGNTASAAEIVAGALQSRGRAELIGSKTYGKGVVQEWLPLTNNFGGIHLTVARWLTPDKVWIQGKGLQPDIAVSSAGARAGTDPVLNAGLQRLGFAPEAAPSANPAATTAPNAGPSPSPSTTPVPSALPSPSPS
;
A
#
# COMPACT_ATOMS: atom_id res chain seq x y z
N MET A 1 34.90 -32.15 -59.84
CA MET A 1 36.37 -32.08 -59.97
C MET A 1 36.87 -31.54 -58.63
N PHE A 2 37.44 -32.49 -57.82
CA PHE A 2 38.15 -32.18 -56.57
C PHE A 2 39.58 -31.76 -56.86
N PRO A 3 40.34 -31.11 -55.94
CA PRO A 3 41.01 -31.94 -54.93
C PRO A 3 41.00 -31.33 -53.49
N LYS A 4 41.20 -32.28 -52.57
CA LYS A 4 41.55 -32.23 -51.18
C LYS A 4 43.01 -31.81 -50.93
N SER A 5 43.29 -31.20 -49.74
CA SER A 5 44.44 -31.55 -48.88
C SER A 5 44.24 -30.81 -47.55
N SER A 6 44.08 -31.45 -46.38
CA SER A 6 45.03 -32.21 -45.53
C SER A 6 46.12 -31.28 -44.93
N THR A 7 46.07 -31.02 -43.61
CA THR A 7 46.81 -31.56 -42.46
C THR A 7 47.00 -30.46 -41.42
N ARG A 8 46.81 -30.63 -40.16
CA ARG A 8 47.39 -31.28 -39.00
C ARG A 8 47.13 -30.48 -37.73
N ASN A 9 46.62 -31.12 -36.72
CA ASN A 9 46.70 -30.73 -35.31
C ASN A 9 48.15 -30.82 -34.81
N PRO A 10 48.52 -30.05 -33.77
CA PRO A 10 49.02 -30.74 -32.58
C PRO A 10 48.35 -30.30 -31.28
N GLU A 11 48.11 -31.28 -30.45
CA GLU A 11 47.83 -31.23 -29.02
C GLU A 11 48.93 -30.48 -28.27
N LEU A 12 48.57 -29.71 -27.26
CA LEU A 12 49.37 -29.56 -26.04
C LEU A 12 48.43 -29.25 -24.84
N SER A 13 48.54 -30.11 -23.88
CA SER A 13 48.01 -30.12 -22.53
C SER A 13 48.44 -28.89 -21.73
N GLY A 14 47.53 -28.35 -20.91
CA GLY A 14 47.86 -27.36 -19.90
C GLY A 14 46.68 -27.16 -18.99
N ALA A 15 46.75 -27.71 -17.76
CA ALA A 15 45.80 -27.49 -16.69
C ALA A 15 45.71 -26.01 -16.28
N PRO A 16 44.54 -25.52 -15.86
CA PRO A 16 44.40 -24.12 -15.41
C PRO A 16 44.91 -23.97 -13.96
N PRO A 17 45.52 -22.82 -13.64
CA PRO A 17 45.89 -22.48 -12.26
C PRO A 17 44.67 -22.01 -11.46
N SER A 18 44.72 -22.33 -10.18
CA SER A 18 43.82 -21.97 -9.09
C SER A 18 43.51 -20.47 -9.06
N ALA A 19 42.22 -20.15 -8.88
CA ALA A 19 41.73 -18.78 -8.68
C ALA A 19 42.02 -18.31 -7.26
N GLU A 20 42.94 -17.38 -7.10
CA GLU A 20 43.01 -16.50 -5.92
C GLU A 20 42.27 -15.18 -6.19
N GLY A 21 41.36 -14.87 -5.26
CA GLY A 21 41.01 -13.57 -4.73
C GLY A 21 40.79 -12.41 -5.72
N ARG A 22 39.52 -12.22 -6.14
CA ARG A 22 39.02 -10.87 -6.44
C ARG A 22 37.78 -10.60 -5.60
N THR A 23 37.97 -9.82 -4.55
CA THR A 23 36.91 -9.14 -3.81
C THR A 23 36.26 -8.10 -4.71
N GLY A 24 35.08 -8.42 -5.23
CA GLY A 24 34.17 -7.43 -5.80
C GLY A 24 33.50 -6.60 -4.70
N PRO A 25 33.09 -5.37 -4.95
CA PRO A 25 32.45 -4.54 -3.93
C PRO A 25 31.11 -5.19 -3.51
N ARG A 26 30.96 -5.40 -2.19
CA ARG A 26 29.69 -5.78 -1.57
C ARG A 26 28.69 -4.66 -1.80
N LEU A 27 27.53 -5.01 -2.33
CA LEU A 27 26.34 -4.18 -2.26
C LEU A 27 25.98 -3.94 -0.78
N PRO A 28 25.57 -2.73 -0.40
CA PRO A 28 25.14 -2.46 0.96
C PRO A 28 23.82 -3.20 1.24
N GLU A 29 23.75 -3.84 2.39
CA GLU A 29 22.53 -4.38 2.97
C GLU A 29 21.45 -3.30 3.05
N PRO A 30 20.15 -3.64 2.87
CA PRO A 30 19.08 -2.68 3.02
C PRO A 30 19.03 -2.18 4.46
N ALA A 31 19.23 -0.89 4.64
CA ALA A 31 19.13 -0.22 5.92
C ALA A 31 17.68 -0.31 6.43
N ASP A 32 17.54 -0.85 7.64
CA ASP A 32 16.34 -0.74 8.48
C ASP A 32 15.89 0.72 8.54
N LYS A 33 14.84 1.06 7.84
CA LYS A 33 14.15 2.35 7.96
C LYS A 33 13.14 2.31 9.08
N ALA A 34 13.60 2.18 10.31
CA ALA A 34 12.90 2.67 11.47
C ALA A 34 13.49 4.03 11.84
N ALA A 35 12.99 5.09 11.26
CA ALA A 35 13.33 6.45 11.66
C ALA A 35 12.63 6.77 12.98
N GLY A 36 13.32 6.50 14.09
CA GLY A 36 12.99 7.05 15.39
C GLY A 36 13.30 8.54 15.41
N PHE A 37 12.30 9.37 15.48
CA PHE A 37 12.44 10.79 15.84
C PHE A 37 12.76 10.88 17.32
N SER A 38 14.04 11.10 17.67
CA SER A 38 14.48 11.54 18.99
C SER A 38 14.47 13.06 19.03
N ALA A 39 13.67 13.61 19.92
CA ALA A 39 13.71 15.02 20.27
C ALA A 39 15.02 15.33 21.01
N PRO A 40 15.63 16.53 20.84
CA PRO A 40 16.82 16.90 21.55
C PRO A 40 16.51 17.26 23.01
N ALA A 41 17.09 16.52 23.94
CA ALA A 41 17.14 16.87 25.35
C ALA A 41 18.08 18.06 25.53
N GLY A 42 17.54 19.17 26.02
CA GLY A 42 18.32 20.34 26.44
C GLY A 42 19.09 20.02 27.71
N GLU A 43 20.39 20.00 27.62
CA GLU A 43 21.31 19.93 28.74
C GLU A 43 21.37 21.29 29.45
N VAL A 44 20.87 21.34 30.68
CA VAL A 44 21.15 22.45 31.61
C VAL A 44 22.45 22.12 32.35
N ARG A 45 23.55 22.76 31.97
CA ARG A 45 24.81 22.74 32.72
C ARG A 45 24.68 23.63 33.92
N GLY A 46 24.69 23.06 35.13
CA GLY A 46 25.00 23.72 36.37
C GLY A 46 26.51 23.95 36.48
N ALA A 47 26.88 25.21 36.58
CA ALA A 47 28.26 25.58 36.93
C ALA A 47 28.37 25.71 38.44
N ALA A 48 29.15 24.83 39.07
CA ALA A 48 29.68 25.04 40.40
C ALA A 48 31.04 25.69 40.25
N ALA A 49 31.22 26.82 40.94
CA ALA A 49 32.53 27.38 41.20
C ALA A 49 32.64 27.73 42.69
N GLY A 50 33.49 27.03 43.38
CA GLY A 50 33.94 27.36 44.72
C GLY A 50 35.05 28.40 44.70
N GLY A 51 35.30 29.01 45.84
CA GLY A 51 36.44 29.87 46.05
C GLY A 51 36.24 30.82 47.24
N ASP A 52 36.61 30.38 48.38
CA ASP A 52 36.99 31.16 49.57
C ASP A 52 38.49 31.47 49.44
N PRO A 53 39.16 32.33 50.27
CA PRO A 53 38.74 33.27 51.33
C PRO A 53 39.47 34.63 51.22
N GLY A 54 39.15 35.60 52.15
CA GLY A 54 40.00 36.75 52.34
C GLY A 54 39.39 37.72 53.32
N ALA A 55 39.93 37.65 54.55
CA ALA A 55 39.70 38.56 55.68
C ALA A 55 40.02 40.02 55.36
N HIS A 56 39.33 40.94 55.97
CA HIS A 56 39.91 42.08 56.67
C HIS A 56 38.88 42.75 57.62
N GLU A 57 39.33 42.86 58.83
CA GLU A 57 38.92 43.66 59.98
C GLU A 57 38.63 45.13 59.64
N THR A 58 37.68 45.75 60.28
CA THR A 58 37.91 46.82 61.24
C THR A 58 36.63 47.56 61.67
N ALA A 59 36.51 47.62 62.99
CA ALA A 59 36.20 48.76 63.89
C ALA A 59 34.74 49.28 63.99
N THR A 60 34.19 48.89 65.11
CA THR A 60 33.59 49.70 66.20
C THR A 60 33.03 51.09 65.88
N ILE A 61 31.78 51.29 66.17
CA ILE A 61 31.32 52.39 67.06
C ILE A 61 29.93 52.01 67.61
N THR A 62 29.82 51.93 68.93
CA THR A 62 28.55 51.91 69.68
C THR A 62 28.11 53.33 69.99
N PRO A 63 26.88 53.65 70.06
CA PRO A 63 26.28 54.21 71.28
C PRO A 63 24.99 53.51 71.67
N GLY A 64 24.87 53.22 72.94
CA GLY A 64 23.77 52.57 73.58
C GLY A 64 22.50 53.47 73.67
N ILE A 65 21.37 52.85 73.66
CA ILE A 65 20.07 53.34 74.07
C ILE A 65 19.37 52.24 74.89
N PRO A 66 18.61 52.61 75.94
CA PRO A 66 18.35 51.69 77.08
C PRO A 66 17.15 50.75 76.79
N GLY A 67 17.30 49.63 77.46
CA GLY A 67 16.42 48.48 77.31
C GLY A 67 14.93 48.66 77.62
N GLY A 68 14.12 48.27 76.68
CA GLY A 68 12.76 47.83 76.91
C GLY A 68 12.70 46.30 76.76
N ARG A 69 12.56 45.58 77.88
CA ARG A 69 12.34 44.13 77.85
C ARG A 69 10.91 43.87 77.32
N HIS A 70 10.78 43.70 76.02
CA HIS A 70 9.58 43.06 75.50
C HIS A 70 9.73 41.53 75.73
N ARG A 71 8.92 41.02 76.64
CA ARG A 71 8.68 39.57 76.76
C ARG A 71 8.06 39.10 75.45
N VAL A 72 8.88 38.44 74.63
CA VAL A 72 8.36 37.63 73.50
C VAL A 72 7.66 36.45 74.17
N VAL A 73 6.31 36.50 74.21
CA VAL A 73 5.50 35.34 74.62
C VAL A 73 5.65 34.31 73.51
N ALA A 74 6.34 33.22 73.82
CA ALA A 74 6.49 32.10 72.87
C ALA A 74 5.07 31.61 72.50
N PRO A 75 4.77 31.45 71.22
CA PRO A 75 3.46 30.98 70.78
C PRO A 75 3.19 29.60 71.37
N SER A 76 2.00 29.44 71.94
CA SER A 76 1.62 28.13 72.49
C SER A 76 1.69 27.05 71.40
N ARG A 77 2.01 25.81 71.77
CA ARG A 77 2.06 24.68 70.81
C ARG A 77 0.74 24.55 70.06
N PHE A 78 -0.37 24.99 70.64
CA PHE A 78 -1.68 25.00 70.00
C PHE A 78 -1.78 26.06 68.89
N SER A 79 -1.18 27.24 69.06
CA SER A 79 -1.13 28.27 68.01
C SER A 79 -0.24 27.85 66.83
N LEU A 80 0.86 27.15 67.08
CA LEU A 80 1.69 26.61 66.00
C LEU A 80 1.02 25.49 65.21
N ILE A 81 0.26 24.63 65.86
CA ILE A 81 -0.54 23.57 65.20
C ILE A 81 -1.67 24.19 64.36
N LEU A 82 -2.36 25.23 64.88
CA LEU A 82 -3.41 25.92 64.14
C LEU A 82 -2.87 26.60 62.89
N VAL A 83 -1.72 27.28 62.98
CA VAL A 83 -1.04 27.91 61.84
C VAL A 83 -0.60 26.86 60.82
N ALA A 84 -0.09 25.74 61.25
CA ALA A 84 0.29 24.65 60.37
C ALA A 84 -0.91 24.03 59.64
N ILE A 85 -2.03 23.87 60.33
CA ILE A 85 -3.28 23.37 59.70
C ILE A 85 -3.80 24.36 58.66
N VAL A 86 -3.84 25.67 59.00
CA VAL A 86 -4.34 26.70 58.06
C VAL A 86 -3.39 26.82 56.85
N ALA A 87 -2.09 26.83 57.06
CA ALA A 87 -1.11 26.86 55.98
C ALA A 87 -1.18 25.59 55.11
N GLY A 88 -1.29 24.39 55.72
CA GLY A 88 -1.47 23.13 55.04
C GLY A 88 -2.77 23.08 54.21
N SER A 89 -3.89 23.61 54.79
CA SER A 89 -5.14 23.71 54.08
C SER A 89 -5.10 24.68 52.90
N ALA A 90 -4.41 25.83 53.08
CA ALA A 90 -4.22 26.82 52.02
C ALA A 90 -3.33 26.27 50.87
N LEU A 91 -2.25 25.56 51.21
CA LEU A 91 -1.39 24.87 50.23
C LEU A 91 -2.14 23.75 49.52
N PHE A 92 -2.97 22.98 50.23
CA PHE A 92 -3.79 21.90 49.67
C PHE A 92 -4.85 22.48 48.73
N MET A 93 -5.57 23.55 49.17
CA MET A 93 -6.57 24.21 48.30
C MET A 93 -5.93 24.92 47.12
N GLY A 94 -4.77 25.56 47.29
CA GLY A 94 -3.99 26.15 46.19
C GLY A 94 -3.50 25.11 45.22
N GLY A 95 -2.98 23.99 45.71
CA GLY A 95 -2.56 22.85 44.88
C GLY A 95 -3.72 22.16 44.17
N PHE A 96 -4.85 22.01 44.86
CA PHE A 96 -6.07 21.43 44.28
C PHE A 96 -6.70 22.34 43.20
N THR A 97 -6.75 23.66 43.42
CA THR A 97 -7.26 24.61 42.41
C THR A 97 -6.29 24.73 41.21
N LEU A 98 -4.96 24.74 41.43
CA LEU A 98 -3.99 24.67 40.34
C LEU A 98 -4.08 23.33 39.59
N GLY A 99 -4.16 22.21 40.32
CA GLY A 99 -4.29 20.90 39.72
C GLY A 99 -5.58 20.71 38.94
N ALA A 100 -6.70 21.28 39.42
CA ALA A 100 -7.99 21.26 38.71
C ALA A 100 -7.99 22.17 37.45
N HIS A 101 -7.13 23.19 37.39
CA HIS A 101 -7.00 24.08 36.23
C HIS A 101 -5.91 23.63 35.24
N VAL A 102 -5.08 22.66 35.60
CA VAL A 102 -4.01 22.09 34.76
C VAL A 102 -4.26 20.59 34.50
N ALA A 103 -5.52 20.15 34.60
CA ALA A 103 -5.88 18.83 34.08
C ALA A 103 -5.91 18.90 32.53
N THR A 104 -4.72 19.00 31.93
CA THR A 104 -4.57 18.80 30.50
C THR A 104 -5.02 17.36 30.18
N THR A 105 -5.96 17.21 29.30
CA THR A 105 -6.36 15.90 28.80
C THR A 105 -5.12 15.23 28.20
N PRO A 106 -4.68 14.07 28.67
CA PRO A 106 -3.46 13.46 28.16
C PRO A 106 -3.52 13.31 26.64
N GLY A 107 -2.50 13.87 25.95
CA GLY A 107 -2.39 13.80 24.50
C GLY A 107 -3.04 14.96 23.73
N THR A 108 -3.78 15.86 24.38
CA THR A 108 -4.30 17.06 23.72
C THR A 108 -3.29 18.21 23.82
N PRO A 109 -2.83 18.82 22.71
CA PRO A 109 -1.98 20.00 22.75
C PRO A 109 -2.68 21.14 23.53
N ALA A 110 -1.95 21.85 24.37
CA ALA A 110 -2.51 22.87 25.27
C ALA A 110 -3.25 24.00 24.53
N ASP A 111 -2.83 24.34 23.33
CA ASP A 111 -3.49 25.32 22.44
C ASP A 111 -4.78 24.81 21.82
N GLN A 112 -5.01 23.50 21.82
CA GLN A 112 -6.20 22.84 21.26
C GLN A 112 -7.21 22.43 22.36
N GLU A 113 -6.84 22.45 23.62
CA GLU A 113 -7.64 21.91 24.73
C GLU A 113 -9.05 22.50 24.77
N ALA A 114 -9.18 23.83 24.61
CA ALA A 114 -10.48 24.52 24.59
C ALA A 114 -11.38 24.06 23.43
N ARG A 115 -10.80 23.65 22.29
CA ARG A 115 -11.54 23.18 21.11
C ARG A 115 -11.96 21.72 21.25
N PHE A 116 -11.18 20.91 21.93
CA PHE A 116 -11.50 19.50 22.19
C PHE A 116 -12.37 19.28 23.42
N GLY A 117 -12.60 20.31 24.27
CA GLY A 117 -13.51 20.21 25.40
C GLY A 117 -14.88 19.62 25.06
N PRO A 118 -15.63 20.17 24.10
CA PRO A 118 -16.94 19.62 23.69
C PRO A 118 -16.86 18.17 23.17
N PHE A 119 -15.77 17.77 22.55
CA PHE A 119 -15.55 16.38 22.13
C PHE A 119 -15.49 15.45 23.35
N TRP A 120 -14.71 15.82 24.36
CA TRP A 120 -14.58 15.03 25.58
C TRP A 120 -15.85 15.00 26.40
N ASP A 121 -16.63 16.09 26.40
CA ASP A 121 -17.96 16.15 27.04
C ASP A 121 -18.91 15.12 26.38
N VAL A 122 -19.00 15.12 25.05
CA VAL A 122 -19.84 14.19 24.31
C VAL A 122 -19.39 12.74 24.55
N TYR A 123 -18.08 12.47 24.47
CA TYR A 123 -17.52 11.15 24.75
C TYR A 123 -17.93 10.64 26.14
N SER A 124 -17.75 11.49 27.18
CA SER A 124 -18.08 11.15 28.57
C SER A 124 -19.58 10.97 28.78
N LEU A 125 -20.41 11.81 28.15
CA LEU A 125 -21.87 11.68 28.21
C LEU A 125 -22.38 10.38 27.58
N ILE A 126 -21.81 9.98 26.44
CA ILE A 126 -22.15 8.68 25.83
C ILE A 126 -21.78 7.54 26.76
N GLN A 127 -20.57 7.56 27.34
CA GLN A 127 -20.12 6.51 28.24
C GLN A 127 -20.98 6.40 29.52
N SER A 128 -21.44 7.54 30.05
CA SER A 128 -22.15 7.59 31.33
C SER A 128 -23.67 7.50 31.22
N LYS A 129 -24.27 8.08 30.17
CA LYS A 129 -25.72 8.29 30.09
C LYS A 129 -26.43 7.57 28.95
N TYR A 130 -25.71 7.08 27.93
CA TYR A 130 -26.36 6.42 26.81
C TYR A 130 -27.05 5.11 27.25
N ALA A 131 -28.35 5.02 27.03
CA ALA A 131 -29.20 3.90 27.44
C ALA A 131 -29.45 2.87 26.33
N GLY A 132 -28.94 3.08 25.11
CA GLY A 132 -29.10 2.16 24.00
C GLY A 132 -28.33 0.83 24.21
N SER A 133 -28.79 -0.23 23.52
CA SER A 133 -28.16 -1.54 23.56
C SER A 133 -27.98 -2.08 22.13
N PRO A 134 -26.78 -2.61 21.77
CA PRO A 134 -25.56 -2.65 22.58
C PRO A 134 -24.93 -1.26 22.73
N ARG A 135 -24.22 -1.04 23.84
CA ARG A 135 -23.39 0.17 23.99
C ARG A 135 -22.16 0.06 23.14
N PRO A 136 -21.76 1.15 22.42
CA PRO A 136 -20.51 1.15 21.69
C PRO A 136 -19.32 1.03 22.65
N SER A 137 -18.31 0.27 22.27
CA SER A 137 -17.04 0.24 23.00
C SER A 137 -16.30 1.56 22.87
N GLN A 138 -15.30 1.79 23.72
CA GLN A 138 -14.44 2.98 23.65
C GLN A 138 -13.75 3.06 22.29
N ASP A 139 -13.21 1.94 21.78
CA ASP A 139 -12.55 1.86 20.48
C ASP A 139 -13.52 2.20 19.34
N GLN A 140 -14.76 1.72 19.40
CA GLN A 140 -15.78 2.07 18.42
C GLN A 140 -16.09 3.57 18.40
N LEU A 141 -16.14 4.24 19.54
CA LEU A 141 -16.33 5.69 19.62
C LEU A 141 -15.15 6.45 19.04
N VAL A 142 -13.92 6.02 19.34
CA VAL A 142 -12.70 6.64 18.79
C VAL A 142 -12.65 6.44 17.27
N GLN A 143 -12.92 5.24 16.78
CA GLN A 143 -12.96 4.96 15.33
C GLN A 143 -14.03 5.78 14.61
N ALA A 144 -15.22 5.95 15.23
CA ALA A 144 -16.29 6.78 14.69
C ALA A 144 -15.88 8.26 14.60
N ALA A 145 -15.16 8.76 15.61
CA ALA A 145 -14.65 10.12 15.61
C ALA A 145 -13.59 10.35 14.52
N ILE A 146 -12.64 9.42 14.35
CA ILE A 146 -11.64 9.46 13.28
C ILE A 146 -12.33 9.44 11.92
N ASN A 147 -13.29 8.54 11.72
CA ASN A 147 -14.09 8.48 10.50
C ASN A 147 -14.81 9.82 10.21
N GLY A 148 -15.39 10.46 11.24
CA GLY A 148 -16.03 11.76 11.09
C GLY A 148 -15.06 12.85 10.62
N MET A 149 -13.84 12.87 11.17
CA MET A 149 -12.78 13.78 10.70
C MET A 149 -12.41 13.52 9.24
N MET A 150 -12.20 12.26 8.86
CA MET A 150 -11.86 11.91 7.49
C MET A 150 -12.99 12.28 6.51
N GLN A 151 -14.23 12.02 6.86
CA GLN A 151 -15.40 12.40 6.05
C GLN A 151 -15.52 13.92 5.83
N SER A 152 -15.09 14.75 6.81
CA SER A 152 -15.11 16.21 6.68
C SER A 152 -14.20 16.76 5.59
N LEU A 153 -13.23 15.96 5.10
CA LEU A 153 -12.34 16.34 4.01
C LEU A 153 -13.04 16.39 2.65
N ASN A 154 -14.21 15.74 2.51
CA ASN A 154 -14.91 15.55 1.22
C ASN A 154 -14.01 15.02 0.12
N ASP A 155 -13.02 14.21 0.48
CA ASP A 155 -12.09 13.56 -0.42
C ASP A 155 -12.34 12.04 -0.42
N PRO A 156 -12.82 11.46 -1.54
CA PRO A 156 -13.13 10.02 -1.62
C PRO A 156 -11.89 9.13 -1.53
N TRP A 157 -10.70 9.70 -1.66
CA TRP A 157 -9.43 8.99 -1.58
C TRP A 157 -8.81 9.01 -0.19
N SER A 158 -9.36 9.84 0.72
CA SER A 158 -8.90 9.94 2.11
C SER A 158 -9.90 9.26 3.03
N TYR A 159 -9.45 8.22 3.73
CA TYR A 159 -10.30 7.43 4.61
C TYR A 159 -9.49 6.77 5.74
N TYR A 160 -10.21 6.38 6.78
CA TYR A 160 -9.67 5.60 7.89
C TYR A 160 -9.91 4.10 7.66
N GLN A 161 -8.96 3.29 8.09
CA GLN A 161 -9.08 1.83 8.15
C GLN A 161 -8.71 1.32 9.55
N GLY A 162 -9.51 0.38 10.04
CA GLY A 162 -9.17 -0.35 11.25
C GLY A 162 -7.90 -1.20 11.10
N PRO A 163 -7.36 -1.75 12.21
CA PRO A 163 -6.04 -2.40 12.20
C PRO A 163 -5.90 -3.52 11.17
N ALA A 164 -6.91 -4.38 11.05
CA ALA A 164 -6.86 -5.51 10.11
C ALA A 164 -6.92 -5.07 8.65
N ASP A 165 -7.84 -4.14 8.35
CA ASP A 165 -8.02 -3.64 6.98
C ASP A 165 -6.82 -2.82 6.53
N PHE A 166 -6.25 -2.00 7.44
CA PHE A 166 -5.05 -1.23 7.16
C PHE A 166 -3.85 -2.14 6.84
N ALA A 167 -3.64 -3.19 7.64
CA ALA A 167 -2.57 -4.16 7.40
C ALA A 167 -2.75 -4.90 6.06
N ASN A 168 -3.98 -5.31 5.74
CA ASN A 168 -4.29 -5.96 4.47
C ASN A 168 -4.07 -5.02 3.28
N SER A 169 -4.47 -3.75 3.40
CA SER A 169 -4.26 -2.76 2.34
C SER A 169 -2.78 -2.47 2.08
N LEU A 170 -1.94 -2.48 3.12
CA LEU A 170 -0.48 -2.36 2.95
C LEU A 170 0.11 -3.55 2.17
N LEU A 171 -0.35 -4.77 2.46
CA LEU A 171 0.06 -5.95 1.68
C LEU A 171 -0.40 -5.85 0.23
N ASP A 172 -1.65 -5.45 0.03
CA ASP A 172 -2.27 -5.38 -1.30
C ASP A 172 -1.57 -4.36 -2.20
N VAL A 173 -1.33 -3.13 -1.71
CA VAL A 173 -0.59 -2.12 -2.47
C VAL A 173 0.87 -2.49 -2.68
N GLY A 174 1.47 -3.27 -1.75
CA GLY A 174 2.80 -3.85 -1.89
C GLY A 174 2.89 -5.05 -2.85
N GLY A 175 1.82 -5.38 -3.59
CA GLY A 175 1.83 -6.51 -4.51
C GLY A 175 1.84 -7.88 -3.83
N GLN A 176 1.51 -7.90 -2.55
CA GLN A 176 1.48 -9.13 -1.76
C GLN A 176 0.06 -9.55 -1.46
N ALA A 177 -0.13 -10.84 -1.22
CA ALA A 177 -1.38 -11.40 -0.75
C ALA A 177 -1.15 -12.31 0.45
N GLN A 178 -2.17 -12.41 1.30
CA GLN A 178 -2.16 -13.33 2.44
C GLN A 178 -3.10 -14.48 2.19
N GLY A 179 -2.59 -15.70 2.32
CA GLY A 179 -3.38 -16.90 2.08
C GLY A 179 -2.52 -18.09 1.71
N ILE A 180 -3.05 -18.96 0.85
CA ILE A 180 -2.33 -20.14 0.36
C ILE A 180 -1.74 -19.96 -1.04
N GLY A 181 -2.26 -19.01 -1.85
CA GLY A 181 -1.77 -18.72 -3.19
C GLY A 181 -2.18 -19.75 -4.24
N VAL A 182 -3.48 -19.80 -4.56
CA VAL A 182 -4.03 -20.59 -5.66
C VAL A 182 -4.88 -19.73 -6.57
N VAL A 183 -4.80 -19.96 -7.85
CA VAL A 183 -5.75 -19.44 -8.85
C VAL A 183 -6.84 -20.50 -9.02
N ILE A 184 -8.07 -20.15 -8.74
CA ILE A 184 -9.21 -21.06 -8.80
C ILE A 184 -10.22 -20.63 -9.87
N GLN A 185 -10.87 -21.60 -10.48
CA GLN A 185 -11.89 -21.39 -11.50
C GLN A 185 -13.08 -22.31 -11.26
N LEU A 186 -14.27 -21.76 -11.33
CA LEU A 186 -15.50 -22.55 -11.37
C LEU A 186 -15.78 -22.92 -12.83
N GLN A 187 -15.81 -24.21 -13.11
CA GLN A 187 -15.95 -24.75 -14.47
C GLN A 187 -16.92 -25.94 -14.52
N PRO A 188 -17.50 -26.26 -15.69
CA PRO A 188 -18.22 -27.50 -15.87
C PRO A 188 -17.27 -28.72 -15.70
N VAL A 189 -17.76 -29.77 -15.05
CA VAL A 189 -17.04 -31.07 -14.94
C VAL A 189 -16.78 -31.67 -16.32
N ASP A 190 -17.78 -31.56 -17.23
CA ASP A 190 -17.60 -31.90 -18.64
C ASP A 190 -17.30 -30.63 -19.44
N PRO A 191 -16.07 -30.47 -19.98
CA PRO A 191 -15.69 -29.30 -20.78
C PRO A 191 -16.54 -29.10 -22.05
N ALA A 192 -17.21 -30.14 -22.54
CA ALA A 192 -18.13 -30.04 -23.68
C ALA A 192 -19.54 -29.55 -23.28
N SER A 193 -19.81 -29.43 -21.97
CA SER A 193 -21.09 -29.00 -21.45
C SER A 193 -21.29 -27.49 -21.65
N SER A 194 -22.51 -27.10 -22.03
CA SER A 194 -22.94 -25.70 -22.12
C SER A 194 -23.49 -25.14 -20.79
N ILE A 195 -23.31 -25.84 -19.68
CA ILE A 195 -23.80 -25.41 -18.36
C ILE A 195 -23.09 -24.12 -17.93
N SER A 196 -23.86 -23.12 -17.54
CA SER A 196 -23.34 -21.92 -16.90
C SER A 196 -23.21 -22.16 -15.40
N CYS A 197 -21.98 -22.15 -14.89
CA CYS A 197 -21.66 -22.44 -13.48
C CYS A 197 -21.85 -21.19 -12.61
N ALA A 198 -22.73 -21.27 -11.61
CA ALA A 198 -22.91 -20.24 -10.59
C ALA A 198 -22.53 -20.72 -9.19
N LYS A 199 -22.55 -22.05 -8.97
CA LYS A 199 -22.22 -22.71 -7.69
C LYS A 199 -21.45 -24.00 -7.93
N ILE A 200 -20.69 -24.42 -6.94
CA ILE A 200 -19.98 -25.70 -6.91
C ILE A 200 -21.02 -26.83 -6.75
N GLY A 201 -20.88 -27.93 -7.48
CA GLY A 201 -21.84 -29.01 -7.56
C GLY A 201 -22.81 -28.86 -8.72
N GLY A 202 -23.74 -29.84 -8.92
CA GLY A 202 -24.70 -29.81 -10.01
C GLY A 202 -24.06 -29.87 -11.41
N GLY A 203 -22.89 -30.51 -11.56
CA GLY A 203 -22.12 -30.56 -12.81
C GLY A 203 -21.05 -29.48 -12.93
N CYS A 204 -20.80 -28.68 -11.89
CA CYS A 204 -19.74 -27.67 -11.80
C CYS A 204 -18.77 -27.98 -10.67
N GLU A 205 -17.49 -27.72 -10.90
CA GLU A 205 -16.39 -27.98 -9.97
C GLU A 205 -15.52 -26.74 -9.76
N LEU A 206 -14.88 -26.64 -8.58
CA LEU A 206 -13.91 -25.60 -8.28
C LEU A 206 -12.50 -26.14 -8.54
N ALA A 207 -12.01 -25.92 -9.74
CA ALA A 207 -10.67 -26.37 -10.15
C ALA A 207 -9.59 -25.34 -9.80
N ILE A 208 -8.38 -25.83 -9.50
CA ILE A 208 -7.18 -25.01 -9.37
C ILE A 208 -6.55 -24.90 -10.75
N SER A 209 -6.56 -23.68 -11.31
CA SER A 209 -5.90 -23.40 -12.59
C SER A 209 -4.37 -23.46 -12.44
N ALA A 210 -3.83 -22.90 -11.33
CA ALA A 210 -2.43 -22.99 -10.97
C ALA A 210 -2.20 -22.58 -9.51
N PRO A 211 -1.19 -23.11 -8.81
CA PRO A 211 -0.61 -22.47 -7.65
C PRO A 211 0.19 -21.24 -8.08
N VAL A 212 0.19 -20.20 -7.25
CA VAL A 212 1.03 -19.01 -7.47
C VAL A 212 2.48 -19.36 -7.18
N PRO A 213 3.44 -19.01 -8.06
CA PRO A 213 4.86 -19.26 -7.81
C PRO A 213 5.33 -18.67 -6.48
N GLY A 214 6.12 -19.42 -5.71
CA GLY A 214 6.60 -19.03 -4.38
C GLY A 214 5.55 -19.11 -3.27
N SER A 215 4.32 -19.51 -3.56
CA SER A 215 3.22 -19.56 -2.59
C SER A 215 3.25 -20.80 -1.69
N PRO A 216 2.54 -20.76 -0.54
CA PRO A 216 2.34 -21.93 0.30
C PRO A 216 1.69 -23.12 -0.40
N ALA A 217 0.80 -22.89 -1.36
CA ALA A 217 0.15 -23.97 -2.11
C ALA A 217 1.11 -24.69 -3.03
N GLU A 218 2.00 -23.95 -3.73
CA GLU A 218 3.05 -24.55 -4.53
C GLU A 218 3.99 -25.40 -3.66
N ALA A 219 4.44 -24.85 -2.53
CA ALA A 219 5.29 -25.57 -1.58
C ALA A 219 4.62 -26.82 -0.99
N ALA A 220 3.28 -26.82 -0.89
CA ALA A 220 2.50 -27.98 -0.44
C ALA A 220 2.21 -29.00 -1.54
N GLY A 221 2.68 -28.78 -2.78
CA GLY A 221 2.52 -29.71 -3.91
C GLY A 221 1.13 -29.70 -4.54
N ILE A 222 0.40 -28.59 -4.43
CA ILE A 222 -0.82 -28.35 -5.22
C ILE A 222 -0.44 -28.26 -6.70
N GLN A 223 -1.28 -28.82 -7.56
CA GLN A 223 -1.03 -28.90 -8.99
C GLN A 223 -2.17 -28.28 -9.81
N PRO A 224 -1.88 -27.78 -11.01
CA PRO A 224 -2.93 -27.43 -11.97
C PRO A 224 -3.85 -28.60 -12.24
N GLY A 225 -5.16 -28.36 -12.24
CA GLY A 225 -6.18 -29.39 -12.45
C GLY A 225 -6.66 -30.09 -11.16
N ASP A 226 -6.09 -29.79 -9.99
CA ASP A 226 -6.66 -30.25 -8.72
C ASP A 226 -8.06 -29.63 -8.53
N VAL A 227 -9.06 -30.43 -8.14
CA VAL A 227 -10.42 -29.96 -7.86
C VAL A 227 -10.62 -29.88 -6.34
N ILE A 228 -10.98 -28.71 -5.84
CA ILE A 228 -11.23 -28.52 -4.39
C ILE A 228 -12.62 -29.03 -4.05
N ILE A 229 -12.72 -30.08 -3.25
CA ILE A 229 -13.98 -30.70 -2.83
C ILE A 229 -14.39 -30.34 -1.41
N SER A 230 -13.42 -29.97 -0.54
CA SER A 230 -13.68 -29.55 0.84
C SER A 230 -12.59 -28.63 1.38
N VAL A 231 -12.94 -27.85 2.41
CA VAL A 231 -12.02 -27.00 3.18
C VAL A 231 -12.24 -27.29 4.67
N ASP A 232 -11.17 -27.69 5.38
CA ASP A 232 -11.20 -28.10 6.80
C ASP A 232 -12.31 -29.13 7.08
N GLY A 233 -12.48 -30.08 6.17
CA GLY A 233 -13.49 -31.14 6.22
C GLY A 233 -14.92 -30.68 5.83
N LYS A 234 -15.16 -29.41 5.56
CA LYS A 234 -16.45 -28.88 5.14
C LYS A 234 -16.59 -29.01 3.61
N PRO A 235 -17.57 -29.79 3.10
CA PRO A 235 -17.81 -29.91 1.64
C PRO A 235 -18.18 -28.55 1.03
N LEU A 236 -17.78 -28.33 -0.22
CA LEU A 236 -18.05 -27.10 -0.95
C LEU A 236 -19.33 -27.14 -1.83
N ASP A 237 -19.98 -28.29 -1.93
CA ASP A 237 -21.20 -28.45 -2.74
C ASP A 237 -22.28 -27.43 -2.38
N GLY A 238 -22.87 -26.79 -3.39
CA GLY A 238 -23.85 -25.74 -3.24
C GLY A 238 -23.32 -24.34 -2.91
N MET A 239 -21.99 -24.18 -2.66
CA MET A 239 -21.37 -22.88 -2.37
C MET A 239 -21.06 -22.09 -3.64
N THR A 240 -21.04 -20.76 -3.52
CA THR A 240 -20.45 -19.89 -4.52
C THR A 240 -18.93 -19.89 -4.38
N VAL A 241 -18.21 -19.39 -5.42
CA VAL A 241 -16.73 -19.22 -5.36
C VAL A 241 -16.32 -18.33 -4.19
N ASP A 242 -17.08 -17.24 -3.93
CA ASP A 242 -16.77 -16.31 -2.83
C ASP A 242 -16.88 -16.99 -1.46
N GLN A 243 -17.91 -17.82 -1.27
CA GLN A 243 -18.09 -18.58 -0.02
C GLN A 243 -16.96 -19.59 0.19
N ALA A 244 -16.56 -20.31 -0.84
CA ALA A 244 -15.43 -21.24 -0.79
C ALA A 244 -14.10 -20.48 -0.53
N THR A 245 -13.88 -19.37 -1.22
CA THR A 245 -12.70 -18.52 -1.05
C THR A 245 -12.60 -17.97 0.37
N ALA A 246 -13.72 -17.57 0.98
CA ALA A 246 -13.74 -17.10 2.36
C ALA A 246 -13.30 -18.19 3.38
N LEU A 247 -13.55 -19.46 3.10
CA LEU A 247 -13.06 -20.58 3.93
C LEU A 247 -11.55 -20.82 3.72
N ILE A 248 -11.08 -20.65 2.49
CA ILE A 248 -9.66 -20.86 2.11
C ILE A 248 -8.78 -19.74 2.68
N LYS A 249 -9.23 -18.47 2.61
CA LYS A 249 -8.52 -17.30 3.14
C LYS A 249 -8.41 -17.38 4.67
N GLY A 250 -7.46 -16.63 5.22
CA GLY A 250 -7.28 -16.50 6.66
C GLY A 250 -5.92 -15.92 7.03
N PRO A 251 -5.69 -15.63 8.34
CA PRO A 251 -4.48 -14.98 8.81
C PRO A 251 -3.21 -15.81 8.55
N LYS A 252 -2.10 -15.12 8.30
CA LYS A 252 -0.75 -15.70 8.23
C LYS A 252 -0.48 -16.61 9.44
N GLY A 253 0.16 -17.76 9.20
CA GLY A 253 0.52 -18.72 10.25
C GLY A 253 -0.60 -19.69 10.60
N THR A 254 -1.84 -19.49 10.13
CA THR A 254 -2.94 -20.42 10.40
C THR A 254 -2.99 -21.54 9.36
N PRO A 255 -3.22 -22.81 9.77
CA PRO A 255 -3.37 -23.91 8.82
C PRO A 255 -4.75 -23.90 8.16
N VAL A 256 -4.83 -24.45 6.95
CA VAL A 256 -6.05 -24.89 6.28
C VAL A 256 -5.81 -26.25 5.66
N THR A 257 -6.80 -27.12 5.66
CA THR A 257 -6.72 -28.42 5.00
C THR A 257 -7.66 -28.44 3.81
N LEU A 258 -7.11 -28.56 2.60
CA LEU A 258 -7.89 -28.74 1.38
C LEU A 258 -8.11 -30.24 1.15
N GLY A 259 -9.36 -30.66 1.02
CA GLY A 259 -9.70 -31.92 0.37
C GLY A 259 -9.75 -31.67 -1.11
N ILE A 260 -8.89 -32.34 -1.88
CA ILE A 260 -8.82 -32.22 -3.33
C ILE A 260 -9.07 -33.56 -4.01
N ASP A 261 -9.64 -33.51 -5.19
CA ASP A 261 -9.61 -34.60 -6.15
C ASP A 261 -8.52 -34.34 -7.19
N ARG A 262 -7.59 -35.29 -7.32
CA ARG A 262 -6.52 -35.26 -8.34
C ARG A 262 -6.66 -36.48 -9.21
N ASN A 263 -7.22 -36.32 -10.39
CA ASN A 263 -7.44 -37.41 -11.34
C ASN A 263 -8.20 -38.62 -10.75
N GLY A 264 -9.28 -38.36 -10.00
CA GLY A 264 -10.09 -39.40 -9.34
C GLY A 264 -9.51 -39.91 -8.00
N THR A 265 -8.41 -39.33 -7.53
CA THR A 265 -7.80 -39.66 -6.25
C THR A 265 -8.06 -38.55 -5.23
N SER A 266 -8.78 -38.87 -4.15
CA SER A 266 -9.03 -37.92 -3.06
C SER A 266 -7.79 -37.79 -2.18
N LEU A 267 -7.32 -36.56 -1.98
CA LEU A 267 -6.17 -36.20 -1.16
C LEU A 267 -6.54 -35.15 -0.13
N GLN A 268 -5.84 -35.16 1.03
CA GLN A 268 -5.93 -34.11 2.03
C GLN A 268 -4.59 -33.37 2.08
N VAL A 269 -4.60 -32.09 1.72
CA VAL A 269 -3.39 -31.26 1.69
C VAL A 269 -3.50 -30.17 2.75
N LYS A 270 -2.65 -30.27 3.79
CA LYS A 270 -2.56 -29.25 4.83
C LYS A 270 -1.58 -28.16 4.42
N ILE A 271 -2.03 -26.91 4.37
CA ILE A 271 -1.28 -25.74 3.96
C ILE A 271 -1.28 -24.71 5.08
N VAL A 272 -0.12 -24.17 5.43
CA VAL A 272 -0.02 -23.05 6.38
C VAL A 272 -0.07 -21.75 5.58
N ARG A 273 -1.05 -20.91 5.85
CA ARG A 273 -1.22 -19.61 5.19
C ARG A 273 -0.02 -18.71 5.46
N ASN A 274 0.44 -18.02 4.44
CA ASN A 274 1.55 -17.06 4.54
C ASN A 274 1.31 -15.85 3.63
N VAL A 275 2.17 -14.85 3.71
CA VAL A 275 2.27 -13.79 2.71
C VAL A 275 3.11 -14.31 1.55
N TYR A 276 2.71 -13.99 0.33
CA TYR A 276 3.41 -14.32 -0.91
C TYR A 276 3.25 -13.19 -1.92
N ASP A 277 4.20 -13.05 -2.84
CA ASP A 277 4.16 -12.05 -3.89
C ASP A 277 3.18 -12.47 -4.99
N ARG A 278 2.38 -11.52 -5.47
CA ARG A 278 1.47 -11.78 -6.60
C ARG A 278 2.24 -11.72 -7.92
N PRO A 279 1.86 -12.55 -8.91
CA PRO A 279 2.34 -12.36 -10.26
C PRO A 279 1.64 -11.12 -10.86
N GLU A 280 2.38 -10.03 -10.95
CA GLU A 280 1.87 -8.73 -11.42
C GLU A 280 2.22 -8.48 -12.90
N VAL A 281 3.08 -9.31 -13.50
CA VAL A 281 3.52 -9.13 -14.87
C VAL A 281 3.42 -10.43 -15.67
N VAL A 282 2.80 -10.33 -16.84
CA VAL A 282 2.72 -11.44 -17.81
C VAL A 282 3.50 -11.04 -19.07
N TYR A 283 4.54 -11.80 -19.39
CA TYR A 283 5.27 -11.66 -20.65
C TYR A 283 4.86 -12.70 -21.66
N ARG A 284 4.54 -12.25 -22.86
CA ARG A 284 4.29 -13.13 -24.04
C ARG A 284 5.06 -12.63 -25.24
N SER A 285 5.50 -13.54 -26.08
CA SER A 285 6.10 -13.21 -27.37
C SER A 285 5.05 -13.42 -28.46
N LEU A 286 4.67 -12.37 -29.15
CA LEU A 286 3.65 -12.35 -30.20
C LEU A 286 4.28 -12.21 -31.59
N ALA A 287 3.47 -12.36 -32.65
CA ALA A 287 3.88 -12.18 -34.04
C ALA A 287 5.12 -13.01 -34.39
N ASN A 288 5.10 -14.32 -34.06
CA ASN A 288 6.20 -15.26 -34.31
C ASN A 288 7.55 -14.83 -33.65
N GLY A 289 7.47 -14.20 -32.48
CA GLY A 289 8.66 -13.77 -31.75
C GLY A 289 9.11 -12.33 -31.99
N ALA A 290 8.43 -11.59 -32.86
CA ALA A 290 8.84 -10.23 -33.23
C ALA A 290 8.38 -9.14 -32.24
N VAL A 291 7.30 -9.39 -31.49
CA VAL A 291 6.69 -8.43 -30.57
C VAL A 291 6.74 -8.96 -29.15
N ALA A 292 7.27 -8.16 -28.22
CA ALA A 292 7.14 -8.39 -26.79
C ALA A 292 5.82 -7.77 -26.32
N TYR A 293 4.95 -8.58 -25.75
CA TYR A 293 3.76 -8.15 -25.03
C TYR A 293 4.03 -8.31 -23.54
N ILE A 294 3.92 -7.21 -22.82
CA ILE A 294 4.16 -7.13 -21.37
C ILE A 294 2.91 -6.52 -20.74
N ASP A 295 2.14 -7.37 -20.05
CA ASP A 295 0.95 -6.98 -19.30
C ASP A 295 1.35 -6.75 -17.84
N VAL A 296 0.99 -5.59 -17.30
CA VAL A 296 1.35 -5.15 -15.94
C VAL A 296 0.08 -4.82 -15.19
N SER A 297 -0.28 -5.61 -14.18
CA SER A 297 -1.53 -5.46 -13.42
C SER A 297 -1.41 -4.56 -12.18
N GLY A 298 -0.21 -4.26 -11.71
CA GLY A 298 0.06 -3.36 -10.58
C GLY A 298 1.35 -2.58 -10.76
N VAL A 299 1.56 -1.54 -9.95
CA VAL A 299 2.77 -0.70 -9.93
C VAL A 299 3.36 -0.71 -8.51
N ASN A 300 4.13 -1.74 -8.18
CA ASN A 300 4.71 -2.00 -6.87
C ASN A 300 6.06 -2.71 -7.01
N ASP A 301 6.81 -2.87 -5.91
CA ASP A 301 8.14 -3.48 -5.94
C ASP A 301 8.19 -4.84 -6.66
N PRO A 302 7.29 -5.82 -6.38
CA PRO A 302 7.26 -7.07 -7.14
C PRO A 302 6.97 -6.87 -8.63
N ALA A 303 6.03 -5.98 -8.97
CA ALA A 303 5.69 -5.67 -10.36
C ALA A 303 6.86 -5.00 -11.09
N TRP A 304 7.56 -4.08 -10.42
CA TRP A 304 8.77 -3.46 -10.97
C TRP A 304 9.83 -4.51 -11.31
N SER A 305 10.17 -5.40 -10.37
CA SER A 305 11.16 -6.46 -10.59
C SER A 305 10.76 -7.37 -11.74
N GLN A 306 9.50 -7.87 -11.75
CA GLN A 306 8.98 -8.74 -12.81
C GLN A 306 8.94 -8.04 -14.17
N PHE A 307 8.58 -6.76 -14.21
CA PHE A 307 8.57 -5.96 -15.44
C PHE A 307 9.98 -5.78 -15.99
N HIS A 308 10.95 -5.43 -15.14
CA HIS A 308 12.35 -5.28 -15.53
C HIS A 308 12.90 -6.59 -16.13
N ASP A 309 12.62 -7.72 -15.50
CA ASP A 309 13.05 -9.03 -15.99
C ASP A 309 12.37 -9.39 -17.33
N ALA A 310 11.08 -9.12 -17.47
CA ALA A 310 10.34 -9.33 -18.72
C ALA A 310 10.91 -8.46 -19.86
N LEU A 311 11.19 -7.19 -19.57
CA LEU A 311 11.79 -6.27 -20.55
C LEU A 311 13.22 -6.69 -20.90
N ALA A 312 14.04 -7.05 -19.91
CA ALA A 312 15.39 -7.55 -20.15
C ALA A 312 15.39 -8.82 -21.04
N LYS A 313 14.45 -9.74 -20.79
CA LYS A 313 14.23 -10.92 -21.63
C LYS A 313 13.85 -10.56 -23.06
N ALA A 314 12.94 -9.59 -23.23
CA ALA A 314 12.57 -9.09 -24.57
C ALA A 314 13.76 -8.49 -25.32
N MET A 315 14.55 -7.64 -24.64
CA MET A 315 15.73 -7.02 -25.21
C MET A 315 16.82 -8.05 -25.56
N ALA A 316 17.07 -9.03 -24.71
CA ALA A 316 18.00 -10.14 -24.98
C ALA A 316 17.56 -11.01 -26.16
N ALA A 317 16.25 -11.16 -26.39
CA ALA A 317 15.69 -11.83 -27.57
C ALA A 317 15.75 -10.99 -28.85
N GLY A 318 16.26 -9.74 -28.77
CA GLY A 318 16.36 -8.83 -29.91
C GLY A 318 15.01 -8.23 -30.34
N GLN A 319 13.97 -8.31 -29.50
CA GLN A 319 12.65 -7.75 -29.82
C GLN A 319 12.71 -6.23 -29.74
N LYS A 320 12.36 -5.57 -30.84
CA LYS A 320 12.35 -4.11 -30.95
C LYS A 320 10.95 -3.51 -31.06
N SER A 321 9.94 -4.33 -30.95
CA SER A 321 8.52 -3.92 -30.92
C SER A 321 7.92 -4.38 -29.62
N ILE A 322 7.41 -3.44 -28.80
CA ILE A 322 6.90 -3.71 -27.46
C ILE A 322 5.47 -3.18 -27.35
N ILE A 323 4.59 -4.00 -26.81
CA ILE A 323 3.26 -3.63 -26.35
C ILE A 323 3.29 -3.68 -24.82
N LEU A 324 3.19 -2.53 -24.16
CA LEU A 324 3.00 -2.41 -22.72
C LEU A 324 1.50 -2.30 -22.44
N ASP A 325 0.93 -3.30 -21.79
CA ASP A 325 -0.49 -3.32 -21.45
C ASP A 325 -0.70 -2.89 -20.00
N LEU A 326 -1.33 -1.74 -19.82
CA LEU A 326 -1.70 -1.17 -18.52
C LEU A 326 -3.21 -1.17 -18.30
N ARG A 327 -3.98 -1.88 -19.12
CA ARG A 327 -5.43 -2.00 -18.94
C ARG A 327 -5.74 -2.72 -17.63
N GLY A 328 -6.73 -2.23 -16.89
CA GLY A 328 -7.11 -2.78 -15.59
C GLY A 328 -6.12 -2.49 -14.46
N ASN A 329 -5.01 -1.82 -14.71
CA ASN A 329 -4.00 -1.49 -13.71
C ASN A 329 -4.44 -0.28 -12.87
N LEU A 330 -4.77 -0.51 -11.60
CA LEU A 330 -5.25 0.52 -10.67
C LEU A 330 -4.14 1.42 -10.10
N GLY A 331 -2.88 1.15 -10.47
CA GLY A 331 -1.71 1.90 -10.01
C GLY A 331 -0.96 1.23 -8.87
N GLY A 332 -0.40 2.04 -7.98
CA GLY A 332 0.45 1.63 -6.87
C GLY A 332 1.41 2.76 -6.47
N TYR A 333 2.69 2.46 -6.32
CA TYR A 333 3.69 3.44 -5.86
C TYR A 333 4.20 4.35 -6.98
N VAL A 334 4.30 5.63 -6.66
CA VAL A 334 4.84 6.65 -7.61
C VAL A 334 6.27 6.33 -8.02
N GLN A 335 7.09 5.86 -7.08
CA GLN A 335 8.50 5.56 -7.36
C GLN A 335 8.64 4.41 -8.38
N ASP A 336 7.83 3.35 -8.27
CA ASP A 336 7.86 2.24 -9.21
C ASP A 336 7.35 2.66 -10.60
N ALA A 337 6.37 3.56 -10.67
CA ALA A 337 5.98 4.17 -11.93
C ALA A 337 7.13 4.96 -12.59
N VAL A 338 7.92 5.67 -11.79
CA VAL A 338 9.13 6.36 -12.27
C VAL A 338 10.14 5.34 -12.81
N HIS A 339 10.43 4.29 -12.08
CA HIS A 339 11.33 3.21 -12.51
C HIS A 339 10.87 2.54 -13.82
N MET A 340 9.56 2.22 -13.94
CA MET A 340 9.00 1.60 -15.15
C MET A 340 9.07 2.54 -16.37
N ALA A 341 8.66 3.80 -16.22
CA ALA A 341 8.71 4.79 -17.29
C ALA A 341 10.15 5.07 -17.73
N SER A 342 11.10 5.07 -16.79
CA SER A 342 12.53 5.31 -17.04
C SER A 342 13.17 4.24 -17.91
N GLN A 343 12.57 3.04 -17.99
CA GLN A 343 13.07 2.00 -18.91
C GLN A 343 12.98 2.42 -20.37
N PHE A 344 12.11 3.36 -20.69
CA PHE A 344 11.88 3.87 -22.05
C PHE A 344 12.26 5.34 -22.23
N ILE A 345 12.42 6.10 -21.13
CA ILE A 345 12.74 7.54 -21.12
C ILE A 345 14.11 7.70 -20.46
N GLY A 346 15.12 8.04 -21.25
CA GLY A 346 16.51 8.09 -20.75
C GLY A 346 16.86 9.32 -19.91
N SER A 347 16.04 10.39 -19.95
CA SER A 347 16.29 11.63 -19.20
C SER A 347 15.08 12.56 -19.22
N GLY A 348 15.08 13.52 -18.31
CA GLY A 348 14.03 14.56 -18.18
C GLY A 348 12.91 14.12 -17.26
N THR A 349 11.88 14.94 -17.15
CA THR A 349 10.77 14.78 -16.21
C THR A 349 9.90 13.57 -16.55
N ILE A 350 9.59 12.78 -15.52
CA ILE A 350 8.55 11.74 -15.55
C ILE A 350 7.25 12.29 -14.97
N VAL A 351 7.32 12.98 -13.83
CA VAL A 351 6.13 13.48 -13.13
C VAL A 351 6.50 14.69 -12.29
N TYR A 352 5.57 15.64 -12.16
CA TYR A 352 5.62 16.66 -11.12
C TYR A 352 4.69 16.29 -9.97
N GLN A 353 5.13 16.51 -8.74
CA GLN A 353 4.28 16.45 -7.55
C GLN A 353 4.09 17.84 -6.97
N GLN A 354 2.89 18.16 -6.48
CA GLN A 354 2.60 19.40 -5.81
C GLN A 354 1.91 19.12 -4.48
N ASN A 355 2.55 19.52 -3.39
CA ASN A 355 2.03 19.35 -2.03
C ASN A 355 0.92 20.36 -1.68
N ALA A 356 0.33 20.21 -0.48
CA ALA A 356 -0.74 21.10 0.02
C ALA A 356 -0.31 22.58 0.09
N GLY A 357 0.97 22.86 0.33
CA GLY A 357 1.54 24.22 0.34
C GLY A 357 1.77 24.82 -1.05
N GLY A 358 1.43 24.11 -2.14
CA GLY A 358 1.61 24.56 -3.51
C GLY A 358 3.04 24.39 -4.04
N THR A 359 3.98 23.90 -3.21
CA THR A 359 5.36 23.62 -3.65
C THR A 359 5.35 22.45 -4.63
N GLN A 360 5.96 22.67 -5.79
CA GLN A 360 6.09 21.69 -6.85
C GLN A 360 7.49 21.08 -6.84
N SER A 361 7.59 19.77 -6.87
CA SER A 361 8.81 18.99 -7.04
C SER A 361 8.78 18.25 -8.38
N GLU A 362 9.92 18.21 -9.03
CA GLU A 362 10.13 17.47 -10.26
C GLU A 362 10.77 16.13 -9.94
N ILE A 363 10.23 15.04 -10.53
CA ILE A 363 10.83 13.72 -10.47
C ILE A 363 11.24 13.34 -11.88
N THR A 364 12.53 13.12 -12.06
CA THR A 364 13.14 12.84 -13.36
C THR A 364 13.37 11.36 -13.59
N ALA A 365 13.60 10.98 -14.83
CA ALA A 365 13.90 9.61 -15.21
C ALA A 365 15.20 9.11 -14.56
N ASP A 366 15.18 7.84 -14.16
CA ASP A 366 16.38 7.12 -13.74
C ASP A 366 17.29 6.88 -14.96
N PRO A 367 18.60 6.87 -14.76
CA PRO A 367 19.54 6.57 -15.84
C PRO A 367 19.52 5.08 -16.22
N ASN A 368 20.00 4.78 -17.42
CA ASN A 368 20.27 3.42 -17.90
C ASN A 368 19.03 2.53 -18.15
N GLY A 369 17.92 3.10 -18.61
CA GLY A 369 16.75 2.32 -19.05
C GLY A 369 17.09 1.35 -20.18
N LEU A 370 16.52 0.16 -20.16
CA LEU A 370 16.82 -0.95 -21.07
C LEU A 370 16.36 -0.70 -22.51
N ALA A 371 15.32 0.09 -22.70
CA ALA A 371 14.65 0.29 -23.99
C ALA A 371 14.55 1.76 -24.39
N VAL A 372 15.54 2.57 -24.03
CA VAL A 372 15.61 4.02 -24.36
C VAL A 372 15.99 4.29 -25.81
N ASP A 373 16.55 3.31 -26.53
CA ASP A 373 16.91 3.42 -27.93
C ASP A 373 15.66 3.74 -28.78
N PRO A 374 15.64 4.81 -29.58
CA PRO A 374 14.51 5.14 -30.46
C PRO A 374 14.14 4.04 -31.47
N SER A 375 15.05 3.12 -31.77
CA SER A 375 14.76 1.96 -32.64
C SER A 375 13.85 0.92 -31.97
N VAL A 376 13.62 1.03 -30.66
CA VAL A 376 12.62 0.23 -29.95
C VAL A 376 11.27 0.91 -30.04
N HIS A 377 10.36 0.33 -30.83
CA HIS A 377 9.00 0.85 -31.01
C HIS A 377 8.12 0.41 -29.84
N LEU A 378 7.42 1.36 -29.23
CA LEU A 378 6.57 1.13 -28.06
C LEU A 378 5.16 1.67 -28.31
N VAL A 379 4.15 0.86 -27.98
CA VAL A 379 2.77 1.31 -27.81
C VAL A 379 2.28 0.89 -26.43
N VAL A 380 1.36 1.67 -25.86
CA VAL A 380 0.80 1.43 -24.53
C VAL A 380 -0.71 1.21 -24.65
N LEU A 381 -1.21 0.10 -24.13
CA LEU A 381 -2.64 -0.17 -24.10
C LEU A 381 -3.21 0.35 -22.77
N VAL A 382 -4.34 1.09 -22.85
CA VAL A 382 -4.98 1.72 -21.70
C VAL A 382 -6.51 1.57 -21.76
N ASP A 383 -7.16 1.61 -20.59
CA ASP A 383 -8.60 1.60 -20.47
C ASP A 383 -9.12 2.49 -19.32
N GLY A 384 -10.43 2.48 -19.07
CA GLY A 384 -11.06 3.23 -17.99
C GLY A 384 -10.68 2.80 -16.58
N ASN A 385 -10.00 1.67 -16.41
CA ASN A 385 -9.46 1.17 -15.15
C ASN A 385 -7.96 1.44 -15.00
N THR A 386 -7.28 1.91 -16.06
CA THR A 386 -5.90 2.39 -15.93
C THR A 386 -5.90 3.64 -15.05
N ALA A 387 -5.30 3.57 -13.85
CA ALA A 387 -5.44 4.62 -12.84
C ALA A 387 -4.13 4.95 -12.10
N SER A 388 -4.04 6.20 -11.54
CA SER A 388 -3.00 6.60 -10.57
C SER A 388 -1.57 6.40 -11.11
N ALA A 389 -0.74 5.58 -10.44
CA ALA A 389 0.65 5.31 -10.84
C ALA A 389 0.76 4.73 -12.27
N ALA A 390 -0.22 3.92 -12.72
CA ALA A 390 -0.29 3.46 -14.11
C ALA A 390 -0.52 4.63 -15.09
N GLU A 391 -1.28 5.65 -14.68
CA GLU A 391 -1.45 6.88 -15.46
C GLU A 391 -0.18 7.74 -15.46
N ILE A 392 0.66 7.65 -14.42
CA ILE A 392 1.98 8.32 -14.42
C ILE A 392 2.87 7.68 -15.50
N VAL A 393 2.93 6.34 -15.56
CA VAL A 393 3.69 5.64 -16.62
C VAL A 393 3.18 6.03 -18.00
N ALA A 394 1.88 5.86 -18.25
CA ALA A 394 1.26 6.16 -19.54
C ALA A 394 1.42 7.63 -19.93
N GLY A 395 1.14 8.54 -18.99
CA GLY A 395 1.22 9.99 -19.22
C GLY A 395 2.63 10.50 -19.45
N ALA A 396 3.63 9.92 -18.78
CA ALA A 396 5.03 10.24 -19.04
C ALA A 396 5.45 9.80 -20.45
N LEU A 397 5.10 8.58 -20.84
CA LEU A 397 5.43 8.04 -22.16
C LEU A 397 4.74 8.84 -23.29
N GLN A 398 3.48 9.21 -23.11
CA GLN A 398 2.73 10.05 -24.05
C GLN A 398 3.29 11.47 -24.14
N SER A 399 3.40 12.17 -23.00
CA SER A 399 3.89 13.57 -22.95
C SER A 399 5.30 13.72 -23.52
N ARG A 400 6.14 12.68 -23.38
CA ARG A 400 7.50 12.69 -23.93
C ARG A 400 7.56 12.23 -25.40
N GLY A 401 6.42 11.93 -26.03
CA GLY A 401 6.36 11.41 -27.40
C GLY A 401 7.06 10.06 -27.57
N ARG A 402 7.22 9.29 -26.47
CA ARG A 402 7.91 8.01 -26.48
C ARG A 402 7.02 6.87 -26.93
N ALA A 403 5.72 6.94 -26.64
CA ALA A 403 4.73 5.94 -27.04
C ALA A 403 3.38 6.60 -27.30
N GLU A 404 2.59 5.97 -28.17
CA GLU A 404 1.18 6.29 -28.35
C GLU A 404 0.33 5.43 -27.42
N LEU A 405 -0.69 6.04 -26.81
CA LEU A 405 -1.70 5.34 -26.04
C LEU A 405 -2.82 4.82 -26.94
N ILE A 406 -3.18 3.56 -26.80
CA ILE A 406 -4.21 2.88 -27.59
C ILE A 406 -5.26 2.33 -26.66
N GLY A 407 -6.54 2.58 -26.93
CA GLY A 407 -7.65 2.05 -26.15
C GLY A 407 -8.70 3.09 -25.80
N SER A 408 -9.11 3.17 -24.54
CA SER A 408 -10.07 4.15 -24.06
C SER A 408 -9.47 5.10 -23.04
N LYS A 409 -10.19 6.21 -22.78
CA LYS A 409 -9.79 7.22 -21.80
C LYS A 409 -9.54 6.57 -20.43
N THR A 410 -8.44 6.96 -19.76
CA THR A 410 -8.06 6.44 -18.44
C THR A 410 -8.92 7.01 -17.32
N TYR A 411 -8.77 6.49 -16.12
CA TYR A 411 -9.61 6.81 -14.95
C TYR A 411 -9.55 8.29 -14.54
N GLY A 412 -8.36 8.87 -14.44
CA GLY A 412 -8.18 10.26 -14.02
C GLY A 412 -7.98 10.42 -12.51
N LYS A 413 -7.14 9.61 -11.88
CA LYS A 413 -6.74 9.79 -10.48
C LYS A 413 -5.44 10.59 -10.39
N GLY A 414 -5.56 11.92 -10.32
CA GLY A 414 -4.44 12.87 -10.31
C GLY A 414 -3.94 13.28 -8.92
N VAL A 415 -4.12 12.44 -7.90
CA VAL A 415 -3.74 12.69 -6.50
C VAL A 415 -2.84 11.58 -5.97
N VAL A 416 -1.99 11.93 -4.99
CA VAL A 416 -1.07 11.03 -4.30
C VAL A 416 -1.53 10.89 -2.85
N GLN A 417 -1.61 9.66 -2.38
CA GLN A 417 -1.94 9.36 -1.00
C GLN A 417 -0.74 8.73 -0.29
N GLU A 418 -0.75 8.88 1.03
CA GLU A 418 0.14 8.16 1.94
C GLU A 418 -0.66 7.27 2.88
N TRP A 419 -0.08 6.13 3.20
CA TRP A 419 -0.56 5.20 4.23
C TRP A 419 0.10 5.56 5.55
N LEU A 420 -0.66 6.17 6.47
CA LEU A 420 -0.16 6.70 7.72
C LEU A 420 -0.70 5.87 8.89
N PRO A 421 0.16 5.08 9.56
CA PRO A 421 -0.27 4.29 10.71
C PRO A 421 -0.61 5.19 11.90
N LEU A 422 -1.65 4.82 12.63
CA LEU A 422 -2.03 5.48 13.88
C LEU A 422 -1.38 4.79 15.08
N THR A 423 -1.17 5.56 16.15
CA THR A 423 -0.61 5.06 17.40
C THR A 423 -1.50 3.99 18.05
N ASN A 424 -0.93 3.19 18.96
CA ASN A 424 -1.62 2.17 19.75
C ASN A 424 -2.40 1.13 18.92
N ASN A 425 -1.92 0.82 17.71
CA ASN A 425 -2.54 -0.16 16.82
C ASN A 425 -4.01 0.17 16.46
N PHE A 426 -4.35 1.44 16.35
CA PHE A 426 -5.68 1.90 15.92
C PHE A 426 -5.87 1.84 14.38
N GLY A 427 -5.05 1.08 13.66
CA GLY A 427 -5.08 1.01 12.20
C GLY A 427 -4.33 2.17 11.58
N GLY A 428 -4.90 2.78 10.54
CA GLY A 428 -4.26 3.89 9.85
C GLY A 428 -5.22 4.69 8.98
N ILE A 429 -4.69 5.74 8.41
CA ILE A 429 -5.40 6.55 7.43
C ILE A 429 -4.70 6.49 6.08
N HIS A 430 -5.49 6.45 5.03
CA HIS A 430 -5.07 6.71 3.67
C HIS A 430 -5.41 8.17 3.40
N LEU A 431 -4.40 9.03 3.22
CA LEU A 431 -4.57 10.48 3.18
C LEU A 431 -3.99 11.06 1.91
N THR A 432 -4.76 11.87 1.19
CA THR A 432 -4.24 12.65 0.06
C THR A 432 -3.29 13.73 0.56
N VAL A 433 -2.02 13.64 0.15
CA VAL A 433 -0.93 14.54 0.57
C VAL A 433 -0.42 15.42 -0.56
N ALA A 434 -0.64 15.01 -1.82
CA ALA A 434 -0.21 15.77 -2.98
C ALA A 434 -1.12 15.51 -4.18
N ARG A 435 -1.02 16.37 -5.17
CA ARG A 435 -1.46 16.11 -6.55
C ARG A 435 -0.25 15.89 -7.44
N TRP A 436 -0.44 15.15 -8.53
CA TRP A 436 0.60 14.97 -9.52
C TRP A 436 0.17 15.50 -10.88
N LEU A 437 1.15 15.87 -11.69
CA LEU A 437 0.96 16.42 -13.02
C LEU A 437 1.87 15.68 -14.00
N THR A 438 1.43 15.57 -15.24
CA THR A 438 2.24 15.04 -16.34
C THR A 438 3.50 15.89 -16.57
N PRO A 439 4.50 15.43 -17.36
CA PRO A 439 5.63 16.26 -17.79
C PRO A 439 5.21 17.61 -18.39
N ASP A 440 4.06 17.67 -19.06
CA ASP A 440 3.48 18.91 -19.62
C ASP A 440 2.73 19.75 -18.57
N LYS A 441 2.85 19.40 -17.28
CA LYS A 441 2.19 20.07 -16.15
C LYS A 441 0.67 20.05 -16.21
N VAL A 442 0.08 19.02 -16.82
CA VAL A 442 -1.36 18.83 -16.89
C VAL A 442 -1.82 18.02 -15.67
N TRP A 443 -2.80 18.55 -14.93
CA TRP A 443 -3.48 17.82 -13.87
C TRP A 443 -4.66 17.04 -14.42
N ILE A 444 -4.61 15.74 -14.31
CA ILE A 444 -5.56 14.82 -14.94
C ILE A 444 -6.77 14.44 -14.07
N GLN A 445 -6.85 14.95 -12.82
CA GLN A 445 -7.93 14.59 -11.88
C GLN A 445 -9.31 14.74 -12.50
N GLY A 446 -10.09 13.65 -12.53
CA GLY A 446 -11.43 13.56 -13.11
C GLY A 446 -11.47 13.65 -14.65
N LYS A 447 -10.33 13.90 -15.30
CA LYS A 447 -10.24 14.02 -16.77
C LYS A 447 -9.68 12.77 -17.42
N GLY A 448 -8.69 12.13 -16.80
CA GLY A 448 -7.91 11.03 -17.39
C GLY A 448 -7.02 11.46 -18.55
N LEU A 449 -6.21 10.52 -19.02
CA LEU A 449 -5.45 10.63 -20.27
C LEU A 449 -6.35 10.22 -21.43
N GLN A 450 -6.27 10.96 -22.53
CA GLN A 450 -6.92 10.59 -23.77
C GLN A 450 -5.99 9.69 -24.59
N PRO A 451 -6.44 8.54 -25.11
CA PRO A 451 -5.61 7.74 -25.99
C PRO A 451 -5.39 8.47 -27.33
N ASP A 452 -4.22 8.29 -27.92
CA ASP A 452 -3.90 8.81 -29.26
C ASP A 452 -4.69 8.07 -30.33
N ILE A 453 -4.95 6.76 -30.08
CA ILE A 453 -5.75 5.89 -30.94
C ILE A 453 -6.90 5.32 -30.11
N ALA A 454 -8.10 5.89 -30.30
CA ALA A 454 -9.29 5.44 -29.60
C ALA A 454 -9.80 4.11 -30.18
N VAL A 455 -9.86 3.08 -29.31
CA VAL A 455 -10.38 1.75 -29.66
C VAL A 455 -11.29 1.27 -28.55
N SER A 456 -12.50 0.82 -28.90
CA SER A 456 -13.46 0.25 -27.96
C SER A 456 -13.39 -1.27 -27.99
N SER A 457 -13.36 -1.89 -26.80
CA SER A 457 -13.57 -3.33 -26.63
C SER A 457 -15.06 -3.69 -26.48
N ALA A 458 -15.96 -2.68 -26.38
CA ALA A 458 -17.39 -2.92 -26.25
C ALA A 458 -17.95 -3.60 -27.51
N GLY A 459 -18.67 -4.70 -27.34
CA GLY A 459 -19.23 -5.49 -28.43
C GLY A 459 -18.25 -6.37 -29.20
N ALA A 460 -17.01 -6.49 -28.71
CA ALA A 460 -16.03 -7.42 -29.28
C ALA A 460 -16.55 -8.87 -29.20
N ARG A 461 -16.28 -9.66 -30.24
CA ARG A 461 -16.60 -11.10 -30.23
C ARG A 461 -15.74 -11.80 -29.17
N ALA A 462 -16.32 -12.82 -28.56
CA ALA A 462 -15.56 -13.66 -27.62
C ALA A 462 -14.25 -14.15 -28.27
N GLY A 463 -13.14 -14.04 -27.54
CA GLY A 463 -11.81 -14.43 -28.00
C GLY A 463 -11.12 -13.41 -28.93
N THR A 464 -11.70 -12.23 -29.19
CA THR A 464 -10.99 -11.15 -29.91
C THR A 464 -10.62 -10.02 -28.95
N ASP A 465 -9.42 -9.46 -29.12
CA ASP A 465 -8.97 -8.27 -28.40
C ASP A 465 -8.70 -7.13 -29.41
N PRO A 466 -9.70 -6.26 -29.66
CA PRO A 466 -9.56 -5.18 -30.63
C PRO A 466 -8.43 -4.19 -30.28
N VAL A 467 -8.19 -3.96 -28.97
CA VAL A 467 -7.18 -3.00 -28.50
C VAL A 467 -5.79 -3.58 -28.72
N LEU A 468 -5.56 -4.84 -28.36
CA LEU A 468 -4.30 -5.54 -28.66
C LEU A 468 -4.03 -5.59 -30.16
N ASN A 469 -5.07 -5.92 -30.95
CA ASN A 469 -4.95 -5.96 -32.41
C ASN A 469 -4.60 -4.60 -33.03
N ALA A 470 -5.17 -3.51 -32.50
CA ALA A 470 -4.79 -2.16 -32.90
C ALA A 470 -3.32 -1.85 -32.56
N GLY A 471 -2.86 -2.31 -31.40
CA GLY A 471 -1.45 -2.21 -31.00
C GLY A 471 -0.52 -2.95 -31.97
N LEU A 472 -0.85 -4.18 -32.31
CA LEU A 472 -0.09 -4.96 -33.30
C LEU A 472 -0.06 -4.28 -34.67
N GLN A 473 -1.22 -3.81 -35.15
CA GLN A 473 -1.31 -3.07 -36.43
C GLN A 473 -0.49 -1.79 -36.42
N ARG A 474 -0.49 -1.04 -35.29
CA ARG A 474 0.30 0.18 -35.14
C ARG A 474 1.80 -0.08 -35.22
N LEU A 475 2.23 -1.25 -34.76
CA LEU A 475 3.62 -1.73 -34.86
C LEU A 475 3.93 -2.39 -36.22
N GLY A 476 2.97 -2.49 -37.15
CA GLY A 476 3.14 -3.07 -38.49
C GLY A 476 2.96 -4.58 -38.55
N PHE A 477 2.30 -5.19 -37.54
CA PHE A 477 2.03 -6.63 -37.51
C PHE A 477 0.57 -6.96 -37.76
N ALA A 478 0.30 -8.17 -38.25
CA ALA A 478 -1.05 -8.67 -38.40
C ALA A 478 -1.74 -8.87 -37.06
N PRO A 479 -3.06 -8.69 -36.98
CA PRO A 479 -3.84 -9.08 -35.80
C PRO A 479 -3.59 -10.52 -35.40
N GLU A 480 -3.51 -10.78 -34.10
CA GLU A 480 -3.42 -12.14 -33.59
C GLU A 480 -4.80 -12.80 -33.72
N ALA A 481 -4.84 -13.99 -34.31
CA ALA A 481 -6.06 -14.79 -34.25
C ALA A 481 -6.37 -15.09 -32.78
N ALA A 482 -7.67 -15.00 -32.41
CA ALA A 482 -8.07 -15.34 -31.05
C ALA A 482 -7.40 -16.65 -30.63
N PRO A 483 -6.71 -16.73 -29.49
CA PRO A 483 -6.16 -17.98 -29.02
C PRO A 483 -7.30 -18.99 -28.97
N SER A 484 -7.17 -20.06 -29.73
CA SER A 484 -7.99 -21.26 -29.53
C SER A 484 -7.93 -21.52 -28.03
N ALA A 485 -9.09 -21.55 -27.37
CA ALA A 485 -9.23 -21.57 -25.92
C ALA A 485 -8.22 -22.56 -25.31
N ASN A 486 -7.07 -22.03 -24.89
CA ASN A 486 -6.13 -22.75 -24.08
C ASN A 486 -6.46 -22.35 -22.63
N PRO A 487 -6.93 -23.25 -21.78
CA PRO A 487 -7.50 -22.90 -20.49
C PRO A 487 -6.48 -22.38 -19.46
N ALA A 488 -5.24 -22.09 -19.86
CA ALA A 488 -4.15 -21.75 -18.95
C ALA A 488 -3.88 -20.23 -18.73
N ALA A 489 -4.70 -19.35 -19.28
CA ALA A 489 -4.53 -17.89 -19.05
C ALA A 489 -5.88 -17.26 -18.73
N THR A 490 -6.44 -17.60 -17.59
CA THR A 490 -7.53 -16.82 -17.00
C THR A 490 -6.91 -15.88 -15.98
N THR A 491 -7.03 -14.60 -16.27
CA THR A 491 -6.76 -13.46 -15.39
C THR A 491 -7.03 -13.78 -13.93
N ALA A 492 -6.08 -13.43 -13.08
CA ALA A 492 -6.34 -13.32 -11.65
C ALA A 492 -7.70 -12.58 -11.47
N PRO A 493 -8.58 -13.04 -10.58
CA PRO A 493 -9.82 -12.33 -10.35
C PRO A 493 -9.45 -10.90 -9.96
N ASN A 494 -9.88 -9.99 -10.83
CA ASN A 494 -9.82 -8.56 -10.62
C ASN A 494 -10.32 -8.33 -9.17
N ALA A 495 -9.46 -7.90 -8.28
CA ALA A 495 -9.89 -7.39 -7.00
C ALA A 495 -10.79 -6.20 -7.34
N GLY A 496 -12.08 -6.46 -7.41
CA GLY A 496 -13.09 -5.43 -7.61
C GLY A 496 -12.80 -4.29 -6.62
N PRO A 497 -13.17 -3.06 -6.94
CA PRO A 497 -12.96 -1.93 -6.06
C PRO A 497 -13.44 -2.34 -4.67
N SER A 498 -12.58 -2.19 -3.69
CA SER A 498 -12.90 -2.37 -2.27
C SER A 498 -14.27 -1.71 -2.05
N PRO A 499 -15.25 -2.38 -1.45
CA PRO A 499 -16.57 -1.82 -1.35
C PRO A 499 -16.46 -0.44 -0.73
N SER A 500 -16.96 0.57 -1.45
CA SER A 500 -17.22 1.89 -0.88
C SER A 500 -17.91 1.66 0.47
N PRO A 501 -17.52 2.37 1.53
CA PRO A 501 -18.15 2.19 2.83
C PRO A 501 -19.64 2.28 2.63
N SER A 502 -20.34 1.22 3.02
CA SER A 502 -21.80 1.12 2.98
C SER A 502 -22.36 2.38 3.64
N THR A 503 -22.93 3.26 2.85
CA THR A 503 -23.71 4.39 3.35
C THR A 503 -24.95 3.79 3.99
N THR A 504 -24.88 3.57 5.30
CA THR A 504 -26.08 3.37 6.10
C THR A 504 -26.95 4.60 5.86
N PRO A 505 -28.20 4.45 5.43
CA PRO A 505 -29.04 5.60 5.19
C PRO A 505 -29.21 6.36 6.50
N VAL A 506 -28.82 7.64 6.50
CA VAL A 506 -29.14 8.59 7.57
C VAL A 506 -30.65 8.60 7.69
N PRO A 507 -31.26 8.31 8.86
CA PRO A 507 -32.71 8.46 9.02
C PRO A 507 -33.08 9.92 8.75
N SER A 508 -34.07 10.09 7.87
CA SER A 508 -34.67 11.37 7.49
C SER A 508 -34.95 12.23 8.71
N ALA A 509 -34.60 13.50 8.59
CA ALA A 509 -34.84 14.53 9.59
C ALA A 509 -36.27 14.48 10.12
N LEU A 510 -36.40 14.52 11.45
CA LEU A 510 -37.66 14.78 12.16
C LEU A 510 -38.24 16.11 11.70
N PRO A 511 -39.59 16.23 11.52
CA PRO A 511 -40.21 17.48 11.16
C PRO A 511 -40.05 18.48 12.29
N SER A 512 -39.72 19.70 11.94
CA SER A 512 -39.66 20.87 12.84
C SER A 512 -41.02 21.10 13.53
N PRO A 513 -41.04 21.41 14.85
CA PRO A 513 -42.28 21.80 15.50
C PRO A 513 -42.75 23.15 14.96
N SER A 514 -44.05 23.25 14.62
CA SER A 514 -44.73 24.49 14.25
C SER A 514 -44.80 25.44 15.47
N PRO A 515 -44.64 26.73 15.26
CA PRO A 515 -44.79 27.70 16.34
C PRO A 515 -46.27 27.88 16.67
N SER A 516 -46.61 27.74 17.95
CA SER A 516 -47.83 28.23 18.57
C SER A 516 -47.55 29.48 19.37
#